data_9804f0d05b078f354279b638f4f6987a
#
_entry.id   9804f0d05b078f354279b638f4f6987a
#
_cell.length_a   1.000
_cell.length_b   1.000
_cell.length_c   1.000
_cell.angle_alpha   90.00
_cell.angle_beta   90.00
_cell.angle_gamma   90.00
#
_symmetry.space_group_name_H-M   'P 1'
#
loop_
_entity.id
_entity.type
_entity.pdbx_description
1 polymer ?
#
loop_
_entity_poly.entity_id
_entity_poly.type
_entity_poly.pdbx_seq_one_letter_code
_entity_poly.pdbx_strand_id
1 'polypeptide(L)'
;MSKSINLKQRPVGTPTLSDFEFNELDNDLTVSEGEVLLEAKYISVDPYLRGRMSDAKSYVPPFKVGEPISSGIVAEVLESKHEDYKKGEFVSGLLEWKEQQISNGEGLQKVDKSKAPLSAFLGIVGMTGLTAYLGLHEIGNPKKGETLVVSGAAGAVGSVVGQIGKILGLNVIGIAGTDEKIDMLKSEFGFDHGINYKTTDDMKAAIEEAAPNGVDIYFDNVGGPISDAVLFNINQFARIIICGAISVYNKTETPMAVAVQPFLVKNSALMQGFIVRNYADKFPQAMKQLSTWLGEEKLTYKETIVEGFENTPQAFLDMMDGKKKGKMIVKV
;
A
#
# COMPACT_ATOMS: atom_id res chain seq x y z
N MET A 1 -19.84 8.93 23.32
CA MET A 1 -20.42 8.01 22.32
C MET A 1 -19.32 7.68 21.34
N SER A 2 -19.12 6.40 21.04
CA SER A 2 -18.18 5.93 20.01
C SER A 2 -18.77 6.18 18.62
N LYS A 3 -17.94 6.26 17.58
CA LYS A 3 -18.38 6.55 16.21
C LYS A 3 -17.97 5.46 15.27
N SER A 4 -18.73 5.33 14.15
CA SER A 4 -18.34 4.56 12.96
C SER A 4 -18.38 5.41 11.70
N ILE A 5 -17.62 4.99 10.69
CA ILE A 5 -17.64 5.58 9.35
C ILE A 5 -18.07 4.49 8.37
N ASN A 6 -19.24 4.71 7.77
CA ASN A 6 -19.89 3.77 6.87
C ASN A 6 -19.78 4.23 5.42
N LEU A 7 -19.84 3.29 4.48
CA LEU A 7 -20.03 3.61 3.06
C LEU A 7 -21.51 4.00 2.85
N LYS A 8 -21.80 5.29 2.66
CA LYS A 8 -23.15 5.80 2.46
C LYS A 8 -23.74 5.40 1.10
N GLN A 9 -22.90 5.50 0.07
CA GLN A 9 -23.25 5.17 -1.31
C GLN A 9 -22.01 4.76 -2.09
N ARG A 10 -22.22 4.08 -3.24
CA ARG A 10 -21.12 3.72 -4.13
C ARG A 10 -20.67 4.91 -4.95
N PRO A 11 -19.41 5.36 -4.87
CA PRO A 11 -18.93 6.48 -5.66
C PRO A 11 -18.87 6.13 -7.15
N VAL A 12 -19.33 7.04 -8.00
CA VAL A 12 -19.13 7.00 -9.45
C VAL A 12 -17.96 7.93 -9.79
N GLY A 13 -16.91 7.39 -10.38
CA GLY A 13 -15.68 8.15 -10.60
C GLY A 13 -14.89 8.37 -9.30
N THR A 14 -14.39 9.58 -9.08
CA THR A 14 -13.63 9.95 -7.90
C THR A 14 -14.54 10.04 -6.66
N PRO A 15 -14.23 9.33 -5.57
CA PRO A 15 -14.98 9.44 -4.32
C PRO A 15 -14.95 10.85 -3.74
N THR A 16 -15.99 11.19 -3.00
CA THR A 16 -16.14 12.48 -2.29
C THR A 16 -16.54 12.23 -0.83
N LEU A 17 -16.49 13.24 0.01
CA LEU A 17 -16.92 13.12 1.41
C LEU A 17 -18.40 12.73 1.54
N SER A 18 -19.24 13.04 0.55
CA SER A 18 -20.67 12.69 0.55
C SER A 18 -20.92 11.18 0.38
N ASP A 19 -19.91 10.39 0.00
CA ASP A 19 -20.00 8.94 -0.13
C ASP A 19 -19.81 8.21 1.22
N PHE A 20 -19.49 8.96 2.27
CA PHE A 20 -19.29 8.46 3.63
C PHE A 20 -20.38 8.98 4.58
N GLU A 21 -20.64 8.22 5.62
CA GLU A 21 -21.61 8.56 6.66
C GLU A 21 -21.02 8.27 8.03
N PHE A 22 -21.20 9.23 8.96
CA PHE A 22 -20.79 9.08 10.35
C PHE A 22 -21.99 8.68 11.19
N ASN A 23 -21.85 7.59 11.96
CA ASN A 23 -22.89 7.14 12.87
C ASN A 23 -22.37 7.11 14.30
N GLU A 24 -23.20 7.54 15.23
CA GLU A 24 -22.98 7.36 16.66
C GLU A 24 -23.34 5.93 17.05
N LEU A 25 -22.51 5.31 17.86
CA LEU A 25 -22.70 3.95 18.36
C LEU A 25 -22.97 4.00 19.86
N ASP A 26 -23.84 3.09 20.33
CA ASP A 26 -24.03 2.90 21.75
C ASP A 26 -22.74 2.42 22.41
N ASN A 27 -22.42 2.98 23.59
CA ASN A 27 -21.22 2.62 24.34
C ASN A 27 -21.38 1.34 25.19
N ASP A 28 -22.55 0.70 25.20
CA ASP A 28 -22.83 -0.52 25.97
C ASP A 28 -22.23 -1.77 25.26
N LEU A 29 -20.91 -1.72 24.99
CA LEU A 29 -20.19 -2.85 24.42
C LEU A 29 -19.82 -3.83 25.56
N THR A 30 -20.60 -4.90 25.69
CA THR A 30 -20.35 -5.96 26.66
C THR A 30 -19.52 -7.06 26.03
N VAL A 31 -18.36 -7.38 26.62
CA VAL A 31 -17.48 -8.46 26.15
C VAL A 31 -18.02 -9.81 26.62
N SER A 32 -18.23 -10.73 25.68
CA SER A 32 -18.61 -12.14 25.94
C SER A 32 -17.37 -13.04 26.03
N GLU A 33 -17.58 -14.29 26.45
CA GLU A 33 -16.50 -15.29 26.48
C GLU A 33 -15.89 -15.49 25.08
N GLY A 34 -14.58 -15.49 24.97
CA GLY A 34 -13.86 -15.57 23.70
C GLY A 34 -13.76 -14.25 22.92
N GLU A 35 -14.19 -13.12 23.50
CA GLU A 35 -14.16 -11.82 22.84
C GLU A 35 -13.20 -10.83 23.49
N VAL A 36 -12.88 -9.78 22.75
CA VAL A 36 -12.10 -8.63 23.20
C VAL A 36 -12.79 -7.32 22.79
N LEU A 37 -12.71 -6.30 23.65
CA LEU A 37 -13.05 -4.92 23.30
C LEU A 37 -11.79 -4.21 22.84
N LEU A 38 -11.85 -3.67 21.63
CA LEU A 38 -10.78 -2.96 20.96
C LEU A 38 -11.06 -1.47 20.83
N GLU A 39 -10.04 -0.64 21.02
CA GLU A 39 -10.04 0.77 20.71
C GLU A 39 -9.03 1.07 19.61
N ALA A 40 -9.49 1.66 18.51
CA ALA A 40 -8.64 2.02 17.39
C ALA A 40 -7.60 3.06 17.81
N LYS A 41 -6.34 2.86 17.45
CA LYS A 41 -5.25 3.82 17.66
C LYS A 41 -4.73 4.37 16.35
N TYR A 42 -4.63 3.51 15.32
CA TYR A 42 -4.20 3.90 13.97
C TYR A 42 -5.02 3.17 12.93
N ILE A 43 -5.47 3.89 11.91
CA ILE A 43 -6.24 3.37 10.78
C ILE A 43 -5.44 3.55 9.50
N SER A 44 -5.28 2.49 8.74
CA SER A 44 -4.65 2.51 7.41
C SER A 44 -5.65 2.92 6.35
N VAL A 45 -5.30 3.89 5.50
CA VAL A 45 -6.01 4.15 4.26
C VAL A 45 -5.16 3.71 3.07
N ASP A 46 -5.75 2.95 2.16
CA ASP A 46 -5.05 2.25 1.10
C ASP A 46 -5.81 2.31 -0.23
N PRO A 47 -5.12 2.34 -1.39
CA PRO A 47 -5.79 2.44 -2.70
C PRO A 47 -6.80 1.32 -2.99
N TYR A 48 -6.57 0.10 -2.49
CA TYR A 48 -7.46 -1.04 -2.73
C TYR A 48 -8.88 -0.85 -2.18
N LEU A 49 -9.05 0.02 -1.17
CA LEU A 49 -10.36 0.37 -0.61
C LEU A 49 -11.29 0.95 -1.69
N ARG A 50 -10.72 1.69 -2.67
CA ARG A 50 -11.51 2.22 -3.80
C ARG A 50 -12.19 1.10 -4.59
N GLY A 51 -11.49 0.01 -4.86
CA GLY A 51 -12.05 -1.16 -5.54
C GLY A 51 -13.19 -1.81 -4.76
N ARG A 52 -13.10 -1.84 -3.42
CA ARG A 52 -14.15 -2.38 -2.55
C ARG A 52 -15.40 -1.48 -2.44
N MET A 53 -15.31 -0.20 -2.80
CA MET A 53 -16.47 0.70 -2.88
C MET A 53 -17.32 0.45 -4.13
N SER A 54 -16.83 -0.34 -5.10
CA SER A 54 -17.57 -0.83 -6.25
C SER A 54 -18.22 -2.19 -5.95
N ASP A 55 -19.29 -2.55 -6.66
CA ASP A 55 -19.91 -3.88 -6.59
C ASP A 55 -19.33 -4.87 -7.61
N ALA A 56 -18.33 -4.46 -8.36
CA ALA A 56 -17.63 -5.32 -9.33
C ALA A 56 -16.97 -6.52 -8.63
N LYS A 57 -17.00 -7.68 -9.30
CA LYS A 57 -16.31 -8.88 -8.83
C LYS A 57 -14.81 -8.61 -8.68
N SER A 58 -14.27 -8.88 -7.50
CA SER A 58 -12.86 -8.67 -7.15
C SER A 58 -12.33 -9.82 -6.31
N TYR A 59 -11.03 -9.77 -5.95
CA TYR A 59 -10.37 -10.74 -5.06
C TYR A 59 -10.77 -10.59 -3.57
N VAL A 60 -11.48 -9.52 -3.22
CA VAL A 60 -12.10 -9.31 -1.90
C VAL A 60 -13.55 -8.88 -2.09
N PRO A 61 -14.43 -9.21 -1.13
CA PRO A 61 -15.83 -8.76 -1.19
C PRO A 61 -15.93 -7.22 -1.20
N PRO A 62 -16.89 -6.66 -1.94
CA PRO A 62 -17.19 -5.23 -1.86
C PRO A 62 -17.69 -4.84 -0.47
N PHE A 63 -17.51 -3.57 -0.11
CA PHE A 63 -18.20 -3.00 1.04
C PHE A 63 -19.71 -2.97 0.78
N LYS A 64 -20.50 -3.17 1.82
CA LYS A 64 -21.95 -3.00 1.73
C LYS A 64 -22.31 -1.55 2.06
N VAL A 65 -23.25 -1.01 1.30
CA VAL A 65 -23.79 0.33 1.55
C VAL A 65 -24.54 0.31 2.88
N GLY A 66 -24.31 1.34 3.72
CA GLY A 66 -24.87 1.45 5.06
C GLY A 66 -24.06 0.74 6.15
N GLU A 67 -23.03 -0.07 5.79
CA GLU A 67 -22.18 -0.77 6.76
C GLU A 67 -20.80 -0.05 6.92
N PRO A 68 -20.11 -0.25 8.06
CA PRO A 68 -18.80 0.31 8.28
C PRO A 68 -17.76 -0.16 7.25
N ILE A 69 -16.91 0.75 6.81
CA ILE A 69 -15.74 0.43 6.00
C ILE A 69 -14.74 -0.33 6.87
N SER A 70 -13.94 -1.21 6.29
CA SER A 70 -12.90 -1.94 7.00
C SER A 70 -11.54 -1.82 6.32
N SER A 71 -10.48 -1.67 7.12
CA SER A 71 -9.09 -1.64 6.66
C SER A 71 -8.14 -2.20 7.71
N GLY A 72 -6.83 -2.14 7.46
CA GLY A 72 -5.85 -2.43 8.50
C GLY A 72 -5.94 -1.42 9.63
N ILE A 73 -6.10 -1.89 10.87
CA ILE A 73 -6.15 -1.05 12.07
C ILE A 73 -5.21 -1.63 13.13
N VAL A 74 -4.48 -0.76 13.82
CA VAL A 74 -3.85 -1.08 15.09
C VAL A 74 -4.74 -0.59 16.21
N ALA A 75 -5.09 -1.49 17.12
CA ALA A 75 -5.99 -1.22 18.23
C ALA A 75 -5.37 -1.65 19.58
N GLU A 76 -5.82 -1.03 20.66
CA GLU A 76 -5.54 -1.43 22.03
C GLU A 76 -6.67 -2.31 22.56
N VAL A 77 -6.33 -3.38 23.27
CA VAL A 77 -7.28 -4.24 23.97
C VAL A 77 -7.68 -3.56 25.26
N LEU A 78 -8.92 -3.03 25.34
CA LEU A 78 -9.46 -2.38 26.55
C LEU A 78 -9.98 -3.38 27.58
N GLU A 79 -10.61 -4.47 27.10
CA GLU A 79 -11.13 -5.57 27.90
C GLU A 79 -10.99 -6.87 27.11
N SER A 80 -10.77 -7.99 27.81
CA SER A 80 -10.63 -9.30 27.18
C SER A 80 -11.22 -10.39 28.06
N LYS A 81 -12.01 -11.27 27.43
CA LYS A 81 -12.36 -12.63 27.88
C LYS A 81 -11.86 -13.69 26.89
N HIS A 82 -10.87 -13.34 26.06
CA HIS A 82 -10.20 -14.24 25.12
C HIS A 82 -8.89 -14.77 25.72
N GLU A 83 -8.60 -16.06 25.52
CA GLU A 83 -7.42 -16.70 26.10
C GLU A 83 -6.08 -16.12 25.62
N ASP A 84 -6.03 -15.71 24.33
CA ASP A 84 -4.80 -15.24 23.69
C ASP A 84 -4.53 -13.76 23.91
N TYR A 85 -5.52 -12.91 24.25
CA TYR A 85 -5.34 -11.46 24.33
C TYR A 85 -5.60 -10.92 25.73
N LYS A 86 -4.81 -9.94 26.15
CA LYS A 86 -4.92 -9.32 27.48
C LYS A 86 -5.11 -7.82 27.35
N LYS A 87 -5.83 -7.24 28.33
CA LYS A 87 -5.99 -5.79 28.46
C LYS A 87 -4.63 -5.08 28.43
N GLY A 88 -4.55 -4.00 27.62
CA GLY A 88 -3.36 -3.18 27.43
C GLY A 88 -2.40 -3.71 26.35
N GLU A 89 -2.66 -4.90 25.78
CA GLU A 89 -1.93 -5.36 24.59
C GLU A 89 -2.40 -4.58 23.35
N PHE A 90 -1.51 -4.48 22.36
CA PHE A 90 -1.84 -3.94 21.05
C PHE A 90 -1.97 -5.05 20.04
N VAL A 91 -2.95 -4.91 19.14
CA VAL A 91 -3.21 -5.85 18.06
C VAL A 91 -3.36 -5.12 16.73
N SER A 92 -3.06 -5.79 15.64
CA SER A 92 -3.37 -5.32 14.29
C SER A 92 -4.27 -6.35 13.58
N GLY A 93 -5.19 -5.87 12.77
CA GLY A 93 -6.10 -6.72 12.01
C GLY A 93 -6.89 -5.95 10.97
N LEU A 94 -7.69 -6.69 10.18
CA LEU A 94 -8.68 -6.10 9.30
C LEU A 94 -9.92 -5.80 10.15
N LEU A 95 -10.04 -4.54 10.58
CA LEU A 95 -11.08 -4.07 11.49
C LEU A 95 -11.95 -3.02 10.82
N GLU A 96 -13.13 -2.78 11.36
CA GLU A 96 -14.06 -1.77 10.88
C GLU A 96 -13.62 -0.35 11.30
N TRP A 97 -13.95 0.64 10.51
CA TRP A 97 -13.74 2.05 10.86
C TRP A 97 -14.72 2.43 11.98
N LYS A 98 -14.35 2.01 13.17
CA LYS A 98 -15.01 2.30 14.44
C LYS A 98 -13.97 2.72 15.47
N GLU A 99 -14.32 3.67 16.32
CA GLU A 99 -13.44 4.05 17.44
C GLU A 99 -13.29 2.90 18.43
N GLN A 100 -14.40 2.18 18.72
CA GLN A 100 -14.40 0.98 19.56
C GLN A 100 -15.24 -0.13 18.92
N GLN A 101 -14.82 -1.38 19.09
CA GLN A 101 -15.53 -2.54 18.57
C GLN A 101 -15.20 -3.82 19.33
N ILE A 102 -16.16 -4.75 19.37
CA ILE A 102 -15.93 -6.13 19.84
C ILE A 102 -15.34 -6.97 18.71
N SER A 103 -14.41 -7.85 19.04
CA SER A 103 -13.82 -8.83 18.12
C SER A 103 -13.73 -10.20 18.81
N ASN A 104 -13.92 -11.26 18.03
CA ASN A 104 -13.71 -12.64 18.46
C ASN A 104 -12.22 -13.08 18.39
N GLY A 105 -11.30 -12.14 18.13
CA GLY A 105 -9.86 -12.42 18.04
C GLY A 105 -9.39 -12.97 16.69
N GLU A 106 -10.32 -13.39 15.80
CA GLU A 106 -9.95 -13.99 14.52
C GLU A 106 -9.19 -12.99 13.63
N GLY A 107 -8.02 -13.42 13.10
CA GLY A 107 -7.20 -12.61 12.22
C GLY A 107 -6.43 -11.47 12.90
N LEU A 108 -6.54 -11.33 14.22
CA LEU A 108 -5.74 -10.37 14.98
C LEU A 108 -4.31 -10.89 15.17
N GLN A 109 -3.35 -9.97 15.06
CA GLN A 109 -1.94 -10.24 15.33
C GLN A 109 -1.45 -9.30 16.44
N LYS A 110 -0.75 -9.85 17.43
CA LYS A 110 -0.14 -9.04 18.49
C LYS A 110 0.93 -8.12 17.92
N VAL A 111 0.92 -6.87 18.38
CA VAL A 111 1.85 -5.82 17.99
C VAL A 111 2.74 -5.47 19.19
N ASP A 112 4.04 -5.61 19.01
CA ASP A 112 5.02 -5.27 20.04
C ASP A 112 5.58 -3.87 19.81
N LYS A 113 5.06 -2.88 20.54
CA LYS A 113 5.49 -1.47 20.47
C LYS A 113 6.95 -1.24 20.86
N SER A 114 7.63 -2.23 21.46
CA SER A 114 9.05 -2.12 21.78
C SER A 114 9.94 -2.35 20.54
N LYS A 115 9.40 -2.98 19.49
CA LYS A 115 10.13 -3.30 18.25
C LYS A 115 10.02 -2.21 17.19
N ALA A 116 8.88 -1.52 17.13
CA ALA A 116 8.64 -0.40 16.21
C ALA A 116 7.47 0.46 16.71
N PRO A 117 7.35 1.73 16.27
CA PRO A 117 6.14 2.52 16.47
C PRO A 117 4.90 1.78 15.97
N LEU A 118 3.76 1.94 16.65
CA LEU A 118 2.51 1.22 16.33
C LEU A 118 2.06 1.44 14.88
N SER A 119 2.24 2.64 14.33
CA SER A 119 1.91 2.98 12.94
C SER A 119 2.69 2.15 11.93
N ALA A 120 3.95 1.81 12.21
CA ALA A 120 4.81 1.03 11.32
C ALA A 120 4.23 -0.37 10.99
N PHE A 121 3.39 -0.93 11.87
CA PHE A 121 2.71 -2.22 11.65
C PHE A 121 1.59 -2.15 10.61
N LEU A 122 1.16 -0.94 10.22
CA LEU A 122 0.26 -0.71 9.07
C LEU A 122 1.05 -0.35 7.79
N GLY A 123 2.35 -0.18 7.91
CA GLY A 123 3.25 0.25 6.85
C GLY A 123 4.38 -0.75 6.57
N ILE A 124 5.61 -0.33 6.91
CA ILE A 124 6.86 -1.02 6.54
C ILE A 124 7.00 -2.43 7.11
N VAL A 125 6.54 -2.68 8.33
CA VAL A 125 6.53 -4.02 8.94
C VAL A 125 5.15 -4.67 8.87
N GLY A 126 4.26 -4.16 8.02
CA GLY A 126 2.92 -4.66 7.76
C GLY A 126 2.68 -4.95 6.28
N MET A 127 1.42 -4.79 5.85
CA MET A 127 0.96 -5.18 4.51
C MET A 127 1.77 -4.53 3.37
N THR A 128 2.12 -3.24 3.47
CA THR A 128 2.81 -2.54 2.38
C THR A 128 4.29 -2.95 2.26
N GLY A 129 4.97 -3.19 3.39
CA GLY A 129 6.32 -3.74 3.38
C GLY A 129 6.35 -5.18 2.85
N LEU A 130 5.41 -6.03 3.28
CA LEU A 130 5.25 -7.39 2.75
C LEU A 130 4.98 -7.39 1.25
N THR A 131 4.13 -6.47 0.77
CA THR A 131 3.84 -6.32 -0.66
C THR A 131 5.10 -5.96 -1.44
N ALA A 132 5.89 -5.02 -0.94
CA ALA A 132 7.14 -4.61 -1.55
C ALA A 132 8.16 -5.77 -1.61
N TYR A 133 8.37 -6.42 -0.47
CA TYR A 133 9.34 -7.51 -0.33
C TYR A 133 8.98 -8.69 -1.21
N LEU A 134 7.76 -9.21 -1.07
CA LEU A 134 7.35 -10.43 -1.77
C LEU A 134 7.17 -10.20 -3.28
N GLY A 135 6.60 -9.07 -3.71
CA GLY A 135 6.50 -8.75 -5.12
C GLY A 135 7.88 -8.70 -5.79
N LEU A 136 8.85 -8.03 -5.17
CA LEU A 136 10.18 -7.92 -5.72
C LEU A 136 10.95 -9.26 -5.72
N HIS A 137 10.89 -10.04 -4.62
CA HIS A 137 11.64 -11.30 -4.52
C HIS A 137 11.00 -12.43 -5.32
N GLU A 138 9.68 -12.62 -5.21
CA GLU A 138 9.00 -13.79 -5.77
C GLU A 138 8.75 -13.68 -7.28
N ILE A 139 8.58 -12.46 -7.79
CA ILE A 139 8.30 -12.22 -9.21
C ILE A 139 9.49 -11.53 -9.88
N GLY A 140 10.03 -10.50 -9.23
CA GLY A 140 11.17 -9.75 -9.74
C GLY A 140 12.45 -10.55 -9.82
N ASN A 141 12.68 -11.45 -8.85
CA ASN A 141 13.89 -12.26 -8.74
C ASN A 141 15.17 -11.47 -9.10
N PRO A 142 15.46 -10.38 -8.36
CA PRO A 142 16.44 -9.38 -8.73
C PRO A 142 17.88 -9.93 -8.71
N LYS A 143 18.69 -9.48 -9.66
CA LYS A 143 20.12 -9.79 -9.73
C LYS A 143 20.91 -8.49 -9.59
N LYS A 144 22.01 -8.53 -8.86
CA LYS A 144 22.89 -7.36 -8.68
C LYS A 144 23.28 -6.76 -10.03
N GLY A 145 23.19 -5.43 -10.13
CA GLY A 145 23.51 -4.66 -11.33
C GLY A 145 22.33 -4.46 -12.30
N GLU A 146 21.21 -5.15 -12.12
CA GLU A 146 20.01 -4.91 -12.92
C GLU A 146 19.38 -3.54 -12.64
N THR A 147 18.61 -3.04 -13.60
CA THR A 147 17.87 -1.78 -13.49
C THR A 147 16.42 -2.05 -13.06
N LEU A 148 16.02 -1.44 -11.95
CA LEU A 148 14.68 -1.47 -11.38
C LEU A 148 13.99 -0.11 -11.58
N VAL A 149 12.86 -0.10 -12.28
CA VAL A 149 11.96 1.07 -12.33
C VAL A 149 10.79 0.83 -11.39
N VAL A 150 10.41 1.86 -10.62
CA VAL A 150 9.29 1.80 -9.67
C VAL A 150 8.34 2.94 -9.96
N SER A 151 7.08 2.65 -10.32
CA SER A 151 6.03 3.66 -10.41
C SER A 151 5.36 3.89 -9.04
N GLY A 152 4.84 5.12 -8.79
CA GLY A 152 4.34 5.47 -7.46
C GLY A 152 5.42 5.35 -6.37
N ALA A 153 6.67 5.64 -6.75
CA ALA A 153 7.88 5.38 -5.95
C ALA A 153 7.88 6.06 -4.58
N ALA A 154 7.24 7.22 -4.44
CA ALA A 154 7.16 7.96 -3.17
C ALA A 154 6.02 7.48 -2.25
N GLY A 155 5.29 6.42 -2.63
CA GLY A 155 4.22 5.81 -1.84
C GLY A 155 4.72 4.74 -0.88
N ALA A 156 3.78 4.18 -0.09
CA ALA A 156 4.07 3.21 0.97
C ALA A 156 4.77 1.93 0.48
N VAL A 157 4.39 1.43 -0.69
CA VAL A 157 5.01 0.24 -1.31
C VAL A 157 6.26 0.64 -2.10
N GLY A 158 6.13 1.64 -2.98
CA GLY A 158 7.18 1.99 -3.92
C GLY A 158 8.49 2.45 -3.26
N SER A 159 8.41 3.20 -2.15
CA SER A 159 9.59 3.65 -1.40
C SER A 159 10.36 2.48 -0.77
N VAL A 160 9.65 1.45 -0.32
CA VAL A 160 10.26 0.24 0.23
C VAL A 160 10.86 -0.63 -0.87
N VAL A 161 10.15 -0.80 -2.00
CA VAL A 161 10.67 -1.53 -3.18
C VAL A 161 12.01 -0.99 -3.63
N GLY A 162 12.10 0.34 -3.79
CA GLY A 162 13.36 0.95 -4.25
C GLY A 162 14.51 0.79 -3.27
N GLN A 163 14.26 0.96 -1.98
CA GLN A 163 15.27 0.74 -0.95
C GLN A 163 15.73 -0.72 -0.90
N ILE A 164 14.82 -1.69 -1.01
CA ILE A 164 15.18 -3.11 -1.13
C ILE A 164 16.04 -3.30 -2.39
N GLY A 165 15.68 -2.67 -3.51
CA GLY A 165 16.50 -2.67 -4.73
C GLY A 165 17.92 -2.17 -4.48
N LYS A 166 18.08 -1.08 -3.73
CA LYS A 166 19.41 -0.57 -3.35
C LYS A 166 20.21 -1.54 -2.46
N ILE A 167 19.54 -2.15 -1.47
CA ILE A 167 20.17 -3.18 -0.62
C ILE A 167 20.69 -4.36 -1.46
N LEU A 168 19.94 -4.73 -2.50
CA LEU A 168 20.29 -5.84 -3.41
C LEU A 168 21.29 -5.43 -4.52
N GLY A 169 21.70 -4.16 -4.57
CA GLY A 169 22.69 -3.66 -5.51
C GLY A 169 22.16 -3.40 -6.92
N LEU A 170 20.86 -3.04 -7.02
CA LEU A 170 20.22 -2.62 -8.27
C LEU A 170 20.47 -1.13 -8.56
N ASN A 171 20.38 -0.76 -9.84
CA ASN A 171 20.22 0.61 -10.28
C ASN A 171 18.71 0.96 -10.20
N VAL A 172 18.32 1.91 -9.34
CA VAL A 172 16.93 2.15 -8.99
C VAL A 172 16.45 3.50 -9.50
N ILE A 173 15.38 3.47 -10.31
CA ILE A 173 14.72 4.64 -10.89
C ILE A 173 13.32 4.76 -10.31
N GLY A 174 13.01 5.91 -9.70
CA GLY A 174 11.70 6.18 -9.11
C GLY A 174 10.87 7.16 -9.95
N ILE A 175 9.61 6.82 -10.20
CA ILE A 175 8.65 7.71 -10.88
C ILE A 175 7.66 8.24 -9.83
N ALA A 176 7.57 9.58 -9.69
CA ALA A 176 6.68 10.26 -8.76
C ALA A 176 6.13 11.57 -9.39
N GLY A 177 5.20 12.24 -8.72
CA GLY A 177 4.45 13.35 -9.33
C GLY A 177 4.79 14.74 -8.81
N THR A 178 5.89 14.94 -8.09
CA THR A 178 6.40 16.26 -7.70
C THR A 178 7.91 16.21 -7.51
N ASP A 179 8.59 17.34 -7.75
CA ASP A 179 10.03 17.45 -7.59
C ASP A 179 10.47 17.19 -6.15
N GLU A 180 9.69 17.66 -5.18
CA GLU A 180 9.94 17.37 -3.76
C GLU A 180 9.93 15.86 -3.44
N LYS A 181 9.07 15.08 -4.11
CA LYS A 181 9.08 13.61 -3.99
C LYS A 181 10.30 13.00 -4.66
N ILE A 182 10.72 13.54 -5.81
CA ILE A 182 11.94 13.11 -6.50
C ILE A 182 13.17 13.35 -5.63
N ASP A 183 13.27 14.52 -5.03
CA ASP A 183 14.36 14.85 -4.11
C ASP A 183 14.40 13.92 -2.91
N MET A 184 13.23 13.63 -2.30
CA MET A 184 13.10 12.67 -1.21
C MET A 184 13.55 11.26 -1.63
N LEU A 185 13.17 10.79 -2.83
CA LEU A 185 13.60 9.47 -3.32
C LEU A 185 15.12 9.36 -3.38
N LYS A 186 15.81 10.40 -3.87
CA LYS A 186 17.25 10.41 -4.01
C LYS A 186 17.96 10.63 -2.67
N SER A 187 17.58 11.66 -1.92
CA SER A 187 18.29 12.09 -0.72
C SER A 187 17.99 11.22 0.52
N GLU A 188 16.76 10.69 0.66
CA GLU A 188 16.37 9.94 1.85
C GLU A 188 16.32 8.42 1.60
N PHE A 189 15.95 7.99 0.39
CA PHE A 189 15.76 6.56 0.08
C PHE A 189 16.83 5.97 -0.85
N GLY A 190 17.81 6.79 -1.27
CA GLY A 190 18.98 6.34 -2.01
C GLY A 190 18.73 5.88 -3.45
N PHE A 191 17.62 6.28 -4.08
CA PHE A 191 17.35 6.02 -5.50
C PHE A 191 18.42 6.70 -6.37
N ASP A 192 18.85 6.05 -7.43
CA ASP A 192 19.88 6.60 -8.33
C ASP A 192 19.29 7.70 -9.23
N HIS A 193 18.06 7.50 -9.72
CA HIS A 193 17.36 8.47 -10.57
C HIS A 193 15.91 8.66 -10.13
N GLY A 194 15.36 9.81 -10.48
CA GLY A 194 13.94 10.12 -10.26
C GLY A 194 13.35 10.88 -11.42
N ILE A 195 12.12 10.53 -11.82
CA ILE A 195 11.39 11.15 -12.94
C ILE A 195 10.07 11.71 -12.40
N ASN A 196 9.86 13.02 -12.60
CA ASN A 196 8.58 13.67 -12.31
C ASN A 196 7.65 13.55 -13.52
N TYR A 197 6.71 12.61 -13.48
CA TYR A 197 5.81 12.34 -14.59
C TYR A 197 4.85 13.50 -14.94
N LYS A 198 4.69 14.48 -14.03
CA LYS A 198 3.82 15.65 -14.28
C LYS A 198 4.50 16.76 -15.07
N THR A 199 5.81 16.81 -15.05
CA THR A 199 6.63 17.83 -15.72
C THR A 199 7.46 17.26 -16.87
N THR A 200 7.35 15.95 -17.13
CA THR A 200 8.06 15.25 -18.20
C THR A 200 7.13 15.10 -19.41
N ASP A 201 7.47 15.73 -20.52
CA ASP A 201 6.66 15.67 -21.73
C ASP A 201 6.77 14.32 -22.46
N ASP A 202 7.96 13.74 -22.53
CA ASP A 202 8.22 12.43 -23.12
C ASP A 202 8.75 11.44 -22.06
N MET A 203 7.82 10.72 -21.44
CA MET A 203 8.14 9.72 -20.43
C MET A 203 9.01 8.57 -20.96
N LYS A 204 8.82 8.17 -22.23
CA LYS A 204 9.62 7.12 -22.85
C LYS A 204 11.08 7.55 -22.96
N ALA A 205 11.35 8.75 -23.48
CA ALA A 205 12.70 9.27 -23.60
C ALA A 205 13.37 9.49 -22.21
N ALA A 206 12.60 10.01 -21.24
CA ALA A 206 13.13 10.20 -19.88
C ALA A 206 13.51 8.88 -19.19
N ILE A 207 12.77 7.80 -19.43
CA ILE A 207 13.11 6.47 -18.94
C ILE A 207 14.35 5.93 -19.66
N GLU A 208 14.46 6.11 -20.97
CA GLU A 208 15.63 5.71 -21.77
C GLU A 208 16.90 6.42 -21.29
N GLU A 209 16.81 7.71 -20.99
CA GLU A 209 17.94 8.49 -20.43
C GLU A 209 18.34 8.00 -19.03
N ALA A 210 17.37 7.76 -18.14
CA ALA A 210 17.62 7.27 -16.78
C ALA A 210 18.09 5.81 -16.74
N ALA A 211 17.70 5.00 -17.72
CA ALA A 211 18.00 3.58 -17.87
C ALA A 211 18.75 3.29 -19.20
N PRO A 212 19.98 3.78 -19.39
CA PRO A 212 20.68 3.65 -20.68
C PRO A 212 20.96 2.18 -21.07
N ASN A 213 20.95 1.26 -20.11
CA ASN A 213 21.07 -0.18 -20.34
C ASN A 213 19.71 -0.90 -20.38
N GLY A 214 18.61 -0.15 -20.43
CA GLY A 214 17.25 -0.69 -20.41
C GLY A 214 16.77 -1.10 -19.02
N VAL A 215 15.52 -1.59 -18.96
CA VAL A 215 14.79 -1.92 -17.72
C VAL A 215 14.67 -3.41 -17.56
N ASP A 216 15.25 -3.97 -16.49
CA ASP A 216 15.19 -5.40 -16.19
C ASP A 216 14.00 -5.77 -15.32
N ILE A 217 13.64 -4.88 -14.38
CA ILE A 217 12.51 -5.06 -13.46
C ILE A 217 11.67 -3.80 -13.46
N TYR A 218 10.37 -3.96 -13.61
CA TYR A 218 9.40 -2.89 -13.41
C TYR A 218 8.42 -3.25 -12.32
N PHE A 219 8.41 -2.47 -11.24
CA PHE A 219 7.40 -2.61 -10.18
C PHE A 219 6.30 -1.57 -10.38
N ASP A 220 5.15 -2.04 -10.86
CA ASP A 220 4.04 -1.19 -11.27
C ASP A 220 2.96 -1.06 -10.19
N ASN A 221 2.85 0.14 -9.62
CA ASN A 221 1.78 0.53 -8.70
C ASN A 221 0.71 1.39 -9.37
N VAL A 222 0.94 1.86 -10.62
CA VAL A 222 0.18 2.97 -11.22
C VAL A 222 -0.59 2.58 -12.46
N GLY A 223 0.00 1.78 -13.35
CA GLY A 223 -0.61 1.48 -14.65
C GLY A 223 -0.66 2.69 -15.60
N GLY A 224 -1.46 2.56 -16.65
CA GLY A 224 -1.74 3.63 -17.63
C GLY A 224 -0.50 4.14 -18.38
N PRO A 225 -0.46 5.44 -18.76
CA PRO A 225 0.61 5.99 -19.61
C PRO A 225 2.03 5.80 -19.09
N ILE A 226 2.21 5.74 -17.76
CA ILE A 226 3.52 5.47 -17.16
C ILE A 226 3.95 4.03 -17.46
N SER A 227 3.05 3.05 -17.26
CA SER A 227 3.31 1.66 -17.57
C SER A 227 3.58 1.47 -19.07
N ASP A 228 2.78 2.11 -19.91
CA ASP A 228 2.98 2.10 -21.36
C ASP A 228 4.40 2.60 -21.74
N ALA A 229 4.86 3.69 -21.16
CA ALA A 229 6.19 4.25 -21.43
C ALA A 229 7.34 3.32 -20.98
N VAL A 230 7.18 2.65 -19.84
CA VAL A 230 8.19 1.69 -19.35
C VAL A 230 8.33 0.49 -20.29
N LEU A 231 7.22 -0.02 -20.84
CA LEU A 231 7.23 -1.18 -21.75
C LEU A 231 8.09 -0.97 -23.00
N PHE A 232 8.27 0.26 -23.48
CA PHE A 232 9.15 0.56 -24.61
C PHE A 232 10.64 0.42 -24.28
N ASN A 233 11.00 0.39 -23.00
CA ASN A 233 12.38 0.41 -22.50
C ASN A 233 12.81 -0.90 -21.84
N ILE A 234 11.97 -1.96 -21.86
CA ILE A 234 12.28 -3.22 -21.19
C ILE A 234 13.32 -4.05 -21.93
N ASN A 235 14.19 -4.68 -21.14
CA ASN A 235 15.20 -5.61 -21.62
C ASN A 235 14.64 -7.00 -21.97
N GLN A 236 15.47 -7.82 -22.61
CA GLN A 236 15.18 -9.25 -22.75
C GLN A 236 15.10 -9.91 -21.36
N PHE A 237 14.08 -10.75 -21.15
CA PHE A 237 13.76 -11.40 -19.88
C PHE A 237 13.37 -10.44 -18.75
N ALA A 238 12.91 -9.25 -19.08
CA ALA A 238 12.38 -8.32 -18.09
C ALA A 238 11.20 -8.92 -17.30
N ARG A 239 11.04 -8.48 -16.06
CA ARG A 239 9.96 -8.89 -15.15
C ARG A 239 9.15 -7.70 -14.77
N ILE A 240 7.88 -7.69 -15.18
CA ILE A 240 6.93 -6.63 -14.90
C ILE A 240 6.00 -7.12 -13.80
N ILE A 241 6.10 -6.51 -12.61
CA ILE A 241 5.37 -6.87 -11.40
C ILE A 241 4.19 -5.93 -11.26
N ILE A 242 2.97 -6.42 -11.50
CA ILE A 242 1.76 -5.62 -11.41
C ILE A 242 1.22 -5.69 -9.97
N CYS A 243 1.51 -4.67 -9.20
CA CYS A 243 1.05 -4.50 -7.82
C CYS A 243 -0.29 -3.77 -7.75
N GLY A 244 -0.50 -2.80 -8.64
CA GLY A 244 -1.72 -2.00 -8.68
C GLY A 244 -1.82 -1.15 -9.95
N ALA A 245 -2.95 -0.48 -10.11
CA ALA A 245 -3.23 0.38 -11.25
C ALA A 245 -4.00 1.64 -10.81
N ILE A 246 -3.44 2.39 -9.84
CA ILE A 246 -4.16 3.51 -9.18
C ILE A 246 -4.61 4.57 -10.17
N SER A 247 -3.93 4.73 -11.31
CA SER A 247 -4.31 5.70 -12.36
C SER A 247 -5.68 5.43 -12.99
N VAL A 248 -6.20 4.21 -12.84
CA VAL A 248 -7.48 3.80 -13.45
C VAL A 248 -8.59 3.50 -12.45
N TYR A 249 -8.31 3.51 -11.14
CA TYR A 249 -9.31 3.14 -10.12
C TYR A 249 -10.56 4.03 -10.10
N ASN A 250 -10.43 5.29 -10.49
CA ASN A 250 -11.53 6.25 -10.56
C ASN A 250 -12.11 6.42 -11.97
N LYS A 251 -11.63 5.65 -12.97
CA LYS A 251 -12.15 5.74 -14.33
C LYS A 251 -13.54 5.13 -14.42
N THR A 252 -14.43 5.82 -15.14
CA THR A 252 -15.80 5.36 -15.45
C THR A 252 -15.90 4.67 -16.80
N GLU A 253 -14.89 4.89 -17.64
CA GLU A 253 -14.76 4.26 -18.95
C GLU A 253 -13.64 3.23 -18.95
N THR A 254 -13.70 2.26 -19.85
CA THR A 254 -12.63 1.28 -20.04
C THR A 254 -11.36 2.01 -20.47
N PRO A 255 -10.28 1.94 -19.69
CA PRO A 255 -9.03 2.60 -20.04
C PRO A 255 -8.41 1.96 -21.27
N MET A 256 -7.88 2.79 -22.16
CA MET A 256 -7.07 2.34 -23.29
C MET A 256 -5.60 2.27 -22.87
N ALA A 257 -4.88 1.27 -23.38
CA ALA A 257 -3.46 1.05 -23.14
C ALA A 257 -2.80 0.46 -24.39
N VAL A 258 -1.47 0.46 -24.45
CA VAL A 258 -0.74 -0.25 -25.50
C VAL A 258 -0.99 -1.76 -25.40
N ALA A 259 -1.03 -2.43 -26.55
CA ALA A 259 -1.06 -3.89 -26.57
C ALA A 259 0.25 -4.44 -25.99
N VAL A 260 0.18 -5.17 -24.89
CA VAL A 260 1.37 -5.65 -24.16
C VAL A 260 2.06 -6.82 -24.86
N GLN A 261 1.32 -7.64 -25.61
CA GLN A 261 1.78 -8.88 -26.20
C GLN A 261 3.04 -8.72 -27.10
N PRO A 262 3.13 -7.71 -27.99
CA PRO A 262 4.33 -7.51 -28.80
C PRO A 262 5.60 -7.28 -27.97
N PHE A 263 5.49 -6.54 -26.86
CA PHE A 263 6.62 -6.28 -25.97
C PHE A 263 7.07 -7.55 -25.25
N LEU A 264 6.11 -8.34 -24.75
CA LEU A 264 6.40 -9.58 -24.03
C LEU A 264 7.04 -10.62 -24.95
N VAL A 265 6.52 -10.80 -26.18
CA VAL A 265 7.08 -11.75 -27.15
C VAL A 265 8.47 -11.31 -27.60
N LYS A 266 8.61 -10.03 -28.01
CA LYS A 266 9.89 -9.49 -28.49
C LYS A 266 11.02 -9.66 -27.48
N ASN A 267 10.71 -9.42 -26.20
CA ASN A 267 11.73 -9.43 -25.14
C ASN A 267 11.73 -10.71 -24.31
N SER A 268 10.91 -11.72 -24.65
CA SER A 268 10.73 -12.92 -23.79
C SER A 268 10.47 -12.56 -22.33
N ALA A 269 9.70 -11.50 -22.12
CA ALA A 269 9.49 -10.88 -20.82
C ALA A 269 8.30 -11.52 -20.07
N LEU A 270 8.32 -11.46 -18.74
CA LEU A 270 7.24 -11.86 -17.84
C LEU A 270 6.46 -10.62 -17.37
N MET A 271 5.13 -10.68 -17.43
CA MET A 271 4.24 -9.73 -16.75
C MET A 271 3.30 -10.50 -15.82
N GLN A 272 3.33 -10.20 -14.52
CA GLN A 272 2.56 -10.94 -13.54
C GLN A 272 1.94 -10.03 -12.50
N GLY A 273 0.60 -10.15 -12.33
CA GLY A 273 -0.12 -9.57 -11.20
C GLY A 273 -0.04 -10.47 -9.97
N PHE A 274 -0.13 -9.88 -8.78
CA PHE A 274 -0.13 -10.65 -7.54
C PHE A 274 -1.01 -10.01 -6.46
N ILE A 275 -1.46 -10.85 -5.55
CA ILE A 275 -2.09 -10.45 -4.30
C ILE A 275 -1.19 -10.97 -3.18
N VAL A 276 -0.74 -10.09 -2.31
CA VAL A 276 0.25 -10.43 -1.28
C VAL A 276 -0.21 -11.58 -0.36
N ARG A 277 -1.51 -11.71 -0.10
CA ARG A 277 -2.08 -12.80 0.71
C ARG A 277 -1.84 -14.20 0.12
N ASN A 278 -1.61 -14.31 -1.20
CA ASN A 278 -1.29 -15.58 -1.83
C ASN A 278 0.11 -16.12 -1.43
N TYR A 279 0.90 -15.30 -0.75
CA TYR A 279 2.23 -15.62 -0.23
C TYR A 279 2.25 -15.61 1.32
N ALA A 280 1.11 -15.87 1.98
CA ALA A 280 0.99 -15.77 3.43
C ALA A 280 1.94 -16.72 4.19
N ASP A 281 2.28 -17.85 3.60
CA ASP A 281 3.28 -18.80 4.11
C ASP A 281 4.68 -18.18 4.26
N LYS A 282 4.99 -17.14 3.49
CA LYS A 282 6.28 -16.42 3.50
C LYS A 282 6.28 -15.18 4.41
N PHE A 283 5.13 -14.78 4.95
CA PHE A 283 5.03 -13.58 5.79
C PHE A 283 6.01 -13.57 6.97
N PRO A 284 6.16 -14.66 7.76
CA PRO A 284 7.07 -14.63 8.90
C PRO A 284 8.52 -14.34 8.51
N GLN A 285 9.00 -14.93 7.40
CA GLN A 285 10.35 -14.69 6.90
C GLN A 285 10.51 -13.26 6.38
N ALA A 286 9.54 -12.77 5.61
CA ALA A 286 9.57 -11.42 5.05
C ALA A 286 9.53 -10.36 6.15
N MET A 287 8.64 -10.51 7.14
CA MET A 287 8.57 -9.60 8.29
C MET A 287 9.86 -9.58 9.10
N LYS A 288 10.47 -10.74 9.33
CA LYS A 288 11.75 -10.83 10.03
C LYS A 288 12.83 -10.05 9.26
N GLN A 289 12.91 -10.23 7.94
CA GLN A 289 13.92 -9.56 7.12
C GLN A 289 13.70 -8.03 7.08
N LEU A 290 12.46 -7.57 6.90
CA LEU A 290 12.11 -6.14 6.92
C LEU A 290 12.46 -5.52 8.28
N SER A 291 12.10 -6.19 9.39
CA SER A 291 12.43 -5.73 10.74
C SER A 291 13.94 -5.68 10.98
N THR A 292 14.69 -6.66 10.45
CA THR A 292 16.16 -6.67 10.53
C THR A 292 16.76 -5.46 9.79
N TRP A 293 16.35 -5.23 8.54
CA TRP A 293 16.85 -4.09 7.77
C TRP A 293 16.46 -2.74 8.36
N LEU A 294 15.28 -2.66 8.97
CA LEU A 294 14.84 -1.46 9.70
C LEU A 294 15.72 -1.21 10.93
N GLY A 295 15.99 -2.26 11.73
CA GLY A 295 16.86 -2.18 12.91
C GLY A 295 18.33 -1.91 12.59
N GLU A 296 18.78 -2.29 11.38
CA GLU A 296 20.12 -2.01 10.85
C GLU A 296 20.20 -0.64 10.12
N GLU A 297 19.14 0.16 10.14
CA GLU A 297 19.01 1.44 9.43
C GLU A 297 19.23 1.35 7.91
N LYS A 298 19.11 0.14 7.34
CA LYS A 298 19.18 -0.10 5.89
C LYS A 298 17.87 0.22 5.17
N LEU A 299 16.77 0.16 5.92
CA LEU A 299 15.46 0.64 5.49
C LEU A 299 15.01 1.78 6.39
N THR A 300 14.43 2.78 5.76
CA THR A 300 13.70 3.85 6.45
C THR A 300 12.31 3.98 5.86
N TYR A 301 11.42 4.70 6.53
CA TYR A 301 10.08 4.91 6.04
C TYR A 301 9.58 6.30 6.37
N LYS A 302 8.61 6.74 5.61
CA LYS A 302 7.91 8.00 5.83
C LYS A 302 6.42 7.74 5.96
N GLU A 303 5.81 8.44 6.89
CA GLU A 303 4.38 8.41 7.13
C GLU A 303 3.79 9.81 7.02
N THR A 304 2.60 9.90 6.45
CA THR A 304 1.75 11.07 6.55
C THR A 304 0.67 10.73 7.57
N ILE A 305 0.79 11.27 8.78
CA ILE A 305 -0.15 11.03 9.87
C ILE A 305 -1.19 12.15 9.88
N VAL A 306 -2.46 11.77 9.84
CA VAL A 306 -3.61 12.65 9.97
C VAL A 306 -4.23 12.37 11.34
N GLU A 307 -4.40 13.40 12.18
CA GLU A 307 -4.99 13.27 13.51
C GLU A 307 -6.52 13.32 13.43
N GLY A 308 -7.18 12.52 14.26
CA GLY A 308 -8.64 12.47 14.44
C GLY A 308 -9.35 11.46 13.56
N PHE A 309 -10.16 10.61 14.20
CA PHE A 309 -10.95 9.55 13.57
C PHE A 309 -11.82 10.06 12.40
N GLU A 310 -12.47 11.22 12.62
CA GLU A 310 -13.36 11.87 11.65
C GLU A 310 -12.66 12.27 10.35
N ASN A 311 -11.34 12.39 10.35
CA ASN A 311 -10.55 12.75 9.18
C ASN A 311 -10.20 11.53 8.30
N THR A 312 -10.62 10.31 8.67
CA THR A 312 -10.30 9.09 7.91
C THR A 312 -10.79 9.14 6.45
N PRO A 313 -12.03 9.59 6.13
CA PRO A 313 -12.45 9.75 4.75
C PRO A 313 -11.60 10.77 3.99
N GLN A 314 -11.29 11.92 4.57
CA GLN A 314 -10.46 12.94 3.91
C GLN A 314 -9.04 12.43 3.67
N ALA A 315 -8.44 11.72 4.63
CA ALA A 315 -7.14 11.08 4.46
C ALA A 315 -7.14 10.09 3.29
N PHE A 316 -8.22 9.31 3.13
CA PHE A 316 -8.37 8.41 1.98
C PHE A 316 -8.43 9.19 0.65
N LEU A 317 -9.21 10.27 0.58
CA LEU A 317 -9.30 11.11 -0.63
C LEU A 317 -7.96 11.76 -0.96
N ASP A 318 -7.28 12.34 0.03
CA ASP A 318 -5.96 12.95 -0.15
C ASP A 318 -4.89 11.94 -0.58
N MET A 319 -5.00 10.70 -0.09
CA MET A 319 -4.15 9.61 -0.54
C MET A 319 -4.38 9.27 -2.01
N MET A 320 -5.64 9.21 -2.47
CA MET A 320 -5.98 8.96 -3.88
C MET A 320 -5.52 10.10 -4.79
N ASP A 321 -5.55 11.35 -4.33
CA ASP A 321 -5.06 12.54 -5.04
C ASP A 321 -3.52 12.66 -5.06
N GLY A 322 -2.83 11.74 -4.39
CA GLY A 322 -1.37 11.74 -4.33
C GLY A 322 -0.77 12.85 -3.47
N LYS A 323 -1.52 13.44 -2.52
CA LYS A 323 -1.03 14.49 -1.60
C LYS A 323 -0.12 13.98 -0.49
N LYS A 324 0.12 12.67 -0.41
CA LYS A 324 0.93 12.01 0.62
C LYS A 324 2.39 11.85 0.23
N LYS A 325 3.23 11.69 1.27
CA LYS A 325 4.58 11.11 1.19
C LYS A 325 4.60 9.85 2.05
N GLY A 326 5.09 8.75 1.50
CA GLY A 326 5.12 7.47 2.20
C GLY A 326 3.72 6.89 2.46
N LYS A 327 3.52 6.32 3.65
CA LYS A 327 2.27 5.71 4.07
C LYS A 327 1.33 6.73 4.69
N MET A 328 0.08 6.80 4.20
CA MET A 328 -0.99 7.58 4.84
C MET A 328 -1.64 6.76 5.95
N ILE A 329 -1.72 7.35 7.14
CA ILE A 329 -2.28 6.73 8.35
C ILE A 329 -3.10 7.78 9.09
N VAL A 330 -4.22 7.37 9.66
CA VAL A 330 -5.00 8.21 10.57
C VAL A 330 -4.73 7.75 12.00
N LYS A 331 -4.39 8.68 12.88
CA LYS A 331 -4.27 8.46 14.32
C LYS A 331 -5.57 8.89 14.97
N VAL A 332 -6.19 7.96 15.67
CA VAL A 332 -7.46 8.12 16.36
C VAL A 332 -7.27 8.77 17.72
#